data_98c9860ab702b49a2e409cae7cfa9fa4
#
_entry.id   98c9860ab702b49a2e409cae7cfa9fa4
#
_cell.length_a   1.000
_cell.length_b   1.000
_cell.length_c   1.000
_cell.angle_alpha   90.00
_cell.angle_beta   90.00
_cell.angle_gamma   90.00
#
_symmetry.space_group_name_H-M   'P 1'
#
loop_
_entity.id
_entity.type
_entity.pdbx_description
1 polymer ?
#
loop_
_entity_poly.entity_id
_entity_poly.type
_entity_poly.pdbx_seq_one_letter_code
_entity_poly.pdbx_strand_id
1 'polypeptide(L)'
;FEAARKVIDEPSVGFSCLEDLNDPFECTSFGFKENGELNVTPRTATGACKNRFSRQYGVLSLTRQPLNPLMWSHYGDSHQGVVIGFDVDSAGLSDASSCIIPSQYGEVVYTSTKPHRDLPMPSSDQLMAIGNSVNFDPDAFNLVKRAFLYKSLEWGV
;
A
#
# COMPACT_ATOMS: atom_id res chain seq x y z
N PHE A 1 -3.18 -5.86 -24.85
CA PHE A 1 -2.59 -4.84 -25.75
C PHE A 1 -3.34 -3.51 -25.74
N GLU A 2 -4.66 -3.49 -25.64
CA GLU A 2 -5.46 -2.25 -25.64
C GLU A 2 -5.11 -1.34 -24.45
N ALA A 3 -5.04 -1.89 -23.23
CA ALA A 3 -4.65 -1.13 -22.04
C ALA A 3 -3.25 -0.54 -22.13
N ALA A 4 -2.28 -1.33 -22.64
CA ALA A 4 -0.92 -0.86 -22.82
C ALA A 4 -0.82 0.25 -23.88
N ARG A 5 -1.55 0.09 -24.99
CA ARG A 5 -1.64 1.12 -26.02
C ARG A 5 -2.22 2.42 -25.45
N LYS A 6 -3.26 2.32 -24.65
CA LYS A 6 -3.88 3.49 -24.01
C LYS A 6 -2.90 4.25 -23.11
N VAL A 7 -2.06 3.54 -22.34
CA VAL A 7 -1.03 4.17 -21.50
C VAL A 7 0.02 4.92 -22.33
N ILE A 8 0.31 4.42 -23.54
CA ILE A 8 1.31 5.03 -24.45
C ILE A 8 0.69 6.23 -25.19
N ASP A 9 -0.52 6.07 -25.72
CA ASP A 9 -1.20 7.08 -26.51
C ASP A 9 -1.71 8.25 -25.65
N GLU A 10 -2.17 7.93 -24.46
CA GLU A 10 -2.64 8.88 -23.46
C GLU A 10 -1.86 8.64 -22.16
N PRO A 11 -0.74 9.36 -21.88
CA PRO A 11 0.12 9.09 -20.72
C PRO A 11 -0.64 9.17 -19.40
N SER A 12 -1.31 8.10 -19.04
CA SER A 12 -2.13 7.98 -17.83
C SER A 12 -1.99 6.59 -17.22
N VAL A 13 -2.00 6.54 -15.89
CA VAL A 13 -2.01 5.29 -15.14
C VAL A 13 -3.19 5.27 -14.18
N GLY A 14 -3.83 4.11 -14.07
CA GLY A 14 -4.92 3.91 -13.12
C GLY A 14 -4.38 3.61 -11.73
N PHE A 15 -4.94 4.27 -10.72
CA PHE A 15 -4.74 3.92 -9.34
C PHE A 15 -5.88 3.02 -8.87
N SER A 16 -5.55 1.95 -8.16
CA SER A 16 -6.53 1.07 -7.55
C SER A 16 -7.04 1.66 -6.23
N CYS A 17 -8.32 1.46 -5.95
CA CYS A 17 -8.85 1.74 -4.62
C CYS A 17 -8.33 0.70 -3.61
N LEU A 18 -8.13 1.12 -2.37
CA LEU A 18 -7.70 0.20 -1.30
C LEU A 18 -8.69 -0.94 -1.07
N GLU A 19 -9.96 -0.73 -1.39
CA GLU A 19 -11.02 -1.72 -1.27
C GLU A 19 -10.87 -2.86 -2.28
N ASP A 20 -10.24 -2.60 -3.42
CA ASP A 20 -10.04 -3.56 -4.50
C ASP A 20 -8.80 -4.45 -4.30
N LEU A 21 -7.98 -4.14 -3.29
CA LEU A 21 -6.80 -4.93 -2.99
C LEU A 21 -7.17 -6.24 -2.30
N ASN A 22 -6.62 -7.34 -2.76
CA ASN A 22 -7.00 -8.70 -2.39
C ASN A 22 -6.08 -9.38 -1.35
N ASP A 23 -4.95 -8.79 -1.00
CA ASP A 23 -4.07 -9.34 0.04
C ASP A 23 -4.70 -9.12 1.43
N PRO A 24 -4.91 -10.16 2.24
CA PRO A 24 -5.48 -10.03 3.57
C PRO A 24 -4.62 -9.20 4.54
N PHE A 25 -3.34 -8.98 4.23
CA PHE A 25 -2.46 -8.12 5.03
C PHE A 25 -2.56 -6.64 4.63
N GLU A 26 -3.06 -6.35 3.44
CA GLU A 26 -3.21 -4.98 2.97
C GLU A 26 -4.27 -4.24 3.76
N CYS A 27 -3.92 -3.04 4.18
CA CYS A 27 -4.81 -2.14 4.91
C CYS A 27 -5.42 -2.74 6.19
N THR A 28 -4.90 -3.86 6.66
CA THR A 28 -5.26 -4.36 7.97
C THR A 28 -4.37 -3.70 9.00
N SER A 29 -4.98 -3.29 10.11
CA SER A 29 -4.23 -2.69 11.21
C SER A 29 -3.20 -3.68 11.77
N PHE A 30 -2.12 -3.11 12.22
CA PHE A 30 -1.11 -3.81 13.00
C PHE A 30 -1.62 -4.06 14.41
N GLY A 31 -1.07 -5.10 15.05
CA GLY A 31 -1.27 -5.34 16.46
C GLY A 31 -0.54 -4.30 17.32
N PHE A 32 -1.07 -4.02 18.47
CA PHE A 32 -0.42 -3.23 19.51
C PHE A 32 -0.15 -4.14 20.70
N LYS A 33 1.01 -4.01 21.32
CA LYS A 33 1.35 -4.78 22.51
C LYS A 33 1.39 -3.86 23.71
N GLU A 34 0.46 -4.08 24.60
CA GLU A 34 0.35 -3.34 25.85
C GLU A 34 0.45 -4.30 27.03
N ASN A 35 1.36 -4.05 27.96
CA ASN A 35 1.60 -4.90 29.13
C ASN A 35 1.86 -6.38 28.80
N GLY A 36 2.49 -6.63 27.65
CA GLY A 36 2.78 -7.99 27.18
C GLY A 36 1.64 -8.68 26.44
N GLU A 37 0.45 -8.12 26.42
CA GLU A 37 -0.71 -8.63 25.70
C GLU A 37 -0.82 -7.99 24.31
N LEU A 38 -1.09 -8.83 23.30
CA LEU A 38 -1.29 -8.38 21.92
C LEU A 38 -2.76 -7.98 21.73
N ASN A 39 -2.99 -6.69 21.51
CA ASN A 39 -4.28 -6.14 21.16
C ASN A 39 -4.35 -5.90 19.64
N VAL A 40 -5.38 -6.38 19.00
CA VAL A 40 -5.64 -6.15 17.57
C VAL A 40 -6.77 -5.14 17.40
N THR A 41 -6.60 -4.26 16.44
CA THR A 41 -7.64 -3.25 16.15
C THR A 41 -8.93 -3.96 15.72
N PRO A 42 -10.09 -3.57 16.25
CA PRO A 42 -11.38 -4.14 15.87
C PRO A 42 -11.61 -4.04 14.35
N ARG A 43 -12.25 -5.05 13.78
CA ARG A 43 -12.57 -5.09 12.33
C ARG A 43 -13.35 -3.87 11.86
N THR A 44 -14.24 -3.35 12.70
CA THR A 44 -15.02 -2.14 12.42
C THR A 44 -14.14 -0.90 12.25
N ALA A 45 -13.15 -0.72 13.13
CA ALA A 45 -12.21 0.39 13.05
C ALA A 45 -11.27 0.25 11.85
N THR A 46 -10.81 -0.97 11.55
CA THR A 46 -10.01 -1.27 10.36
C THR A 46 -10.80 -0.97 9.08
N GLY A 47 -12.06 -1.39 9.01
CA GLY A 47 -12.94 -1.13 7.87
C GLY A 47 -13.21 0.37 7.68
N ALA A 48 -13.44 1.11 8.76
CA ALA A 48 -13.62 2.56 8.69
C ALA A 48 -12.37 3.29 8.20
N CYS A 49 -11.19 2.89 8.67
CA CYS A 49 -9.91 3.42 8.24
C CYS A 49 -9.67 3.14 6.74
N LYS A 50 -9.86 1.89 6.32
CA LYS A 50 -9.72 1.47 4.91
C LYS A 50 -10.64 2.26 3.99
N ASN A 51 -11.92 2.37 4.34
CA ASN A 51 -12.91 3.13 3.57
C ASN A 51 -12.54 4.61 3.44
N ARG A 52 -12.05 5.21 4.52
CA ARG A 52 -11.65 6.61 4.52
C ARG A 52 -10.43 6.85 3.64
N PHE A 53 -9.40 6.01 3.74
CA PHE A 53 -8.23 6.08 2.87
C PHE A 53 -8.60 5.85 1.40
N SER A 54 -9.48 4.88 1.09
CA SER A 54 -9.95 4.61 -0.28
C SER A 54 -10.63 5.81 -0.95
N ARG A 55 -11.24 6.69 -0.17
CA ARG A 55 -11.89 7.90 -0.71
C ARG A 55 -10.92 9.04 -1.00
N GLN A 56 -9.73 9.00 -0.45
CA GLN A 56 -8.76 10.10 -0.55
C GLN A 56 -7.55 9.73 -1.39
N TYR A 57 -7.20 8.44 -1.42
CA TYR A 57 -5.94 7.97 -1.97
C TYR A 57 -6.15 6.75 -2.85
N GLY A 58 -5.38 6.70 -3.92
CA GLY A 58 -5.24 5.52 -4.74
C GLY A 58 -3.89 4.85 -4.53
N VAL A 59 -3.80 3.59 -4.86
CA VAL A 59 -2.57 2.79 -4.82
C VAL A 59 -2.12 2.48 -6.23
N LEU A 60 -0.87 2.80 -6.54
CA LEU A 60 -0.20 2.36 -7.74
C LEU A 60 0.87 1.34 -7.35
N SER A 61 0.65 0.08 -7.69
CA SER A 61 1.60 -1.00 -7.44
C SER A 61 2.54 -1.15 -8.63
N LEU A 62 3.82 -0.99 -8.38
CA LEU A 62 4.88 -1.11 -9.37
C LEU A 62 5.87 -2.20 -8.95
N THR A 63 6.60 -2.74 -9.91
CA THR A 63 7.70 -3.67 -9.66
C THR A 63 9.03 -3.08 -10.11
N ARG A 64 10.12 -3.45 -9.42
CA ARG A 64 11.49 -3.19 -9.85
C ARG A 64 12.09 -4.38 -10.60
N GLN A 65 11.31 -5.45 -10.79
CA GLN A 65 11.74 -6.70 -11.42
C GLN A 65 10.95 -6.94 -12.72
N PRO A 66 11.28 -6.26 -13.81
CA PRO A 66 10.50 -6.33 -15.06
C PRO A 66 10.49 -7.71 -15.71
N LEU A 67 11.45 -8.56 -15.38
CA LEU A 67 11.58 -9.91 -15.95
C LEU A 67 11.19 -11.04 -14.99
N ASN A 68 10.53 -10.73 -13.86
CA ASN A 68 10.08 -11.73 -12.92
C ASN A 68 8.98 -12.62 -13.54
N PRO A 69 9.19 -13.95 -13.68
CA PRO A 69 8.24 -14.85 -14.35
C PRO A 69 6.87 -14.90 -13.69
N LEU A 70 6.80 -14.78 -12.36
CA LEU A 70 5.53 -14.80 -11.64
C LEU A 70 4.72 -13.53 -11.87
N MET A 71 5.38 -12.38 -11.93
CA MET A 71 4.74 -11.12 -12.32
C MET A 71 4.18 -11.21 -13.75
N TRP A 72 4.91 -11.82 -14.67
CA TRP A 72 4.45 -12.05 -16.03
C TRP A 72 3.26 -13.02 -16.09
N SER A 73 3.27 -14.07 -15.27
CA SER A 73 2.16 -15.02 -15.19
C SER A 73 0.87 -14.37 -14.67
N HIS A 74 0.98 -13.57 -13.60
CA HIS A 74 -0.19 -12.99 -12.92
C HIS A 74 -0.72 -11.71 -13.57
N TYR A 75 0.16 -10.86 -14.06
CA TYR A 75 -0.20 -9.52 -14.55
C TYR A 75 0.03 -9.33 -16.05
N GLY A 76 0.77 -10.22 -16.69
CA GLY A 76 1.09 -10.17 -18.11
C GLY A 76 0.23 -11.10 -18.97
N ASP A 77 -1.01 -11.38 -18.61
CA ASP A 77 -1.91 -12.25 -19.36
C ASP A 77 -1.22 -13.57 -19.76
N SER A 78 -0.73 -14.31 -18.76
CA SER A 78 0.00 -15.56 -18.99
C SER A 78 1.19 -15.42 -19.94
N HIS A 79 2.04 -14.43 -19.68
CA HIS A 79 3.25 -14.08 -20.42
C HIS A 79 3.02 -13.49 -21.84
N GLN A 80 1.81 -13.03 -22.15
CA GLN A 80 1.47 -12.42 -23.46
C GLN A 80 1.36 -10.89 -23.39
N GLY A 81 1.54 -10.30 -22.20
CA GLY A 81 1.43 -8.87 -21.96
C GLY A 81 2.66 -8.06 -22.36
N VAL A 82 2.73 -6.85 -21.86
CA VAL A 82 3.86 -5.93 -21.99
C VAL A 82 4.22 -5.35 -20.63
N VAL A 83 5.47 -4.96 -20.47
CA VAL A 83 5.95 -4.20 -19.29
C VAL A 83 6.26 -2.77 -19.73
N ILE A 84 5.72 -1.82 -19.01
CA ILE A 84 5.96 -0.39 -19.25
C ILE A 84 6.78 0.15 -18.08
N GLY A 85 7.93 0.72 -18.38
CA GLY A 85 8.76 1.39 -17.37
C GLY A 85 8.37 2.85 -17.22
N PHE A 86 8.34 3.31 -15.97
CA PHE A 86 8.11 4.72 -15.62
C PHE A 86 9.36 5.33 -15.00
N ASP A 87 9.67 6.52 -15.39
CA ASP A 87 10.55 7.39 -14.63
C ASP A 87 9.74 7.97 -13.47
N VAL A 88 10.06 7.53 -12.26
CA VAL A 88 9.25 7.86 -11.07
C VAL A 88 9.34 9.33 -10.68
N ASP A 89 10.44 9.99 -10.98
CA ASP A 89 10.63 11.42 -10.67
C ASP A 89 9.85 12.27 -11.67
N SER A 90 9.99 11.96 -12.96
CA SER A 90 9.25 12.65 -14.02
C SER A 90 7.73 12.43 -13.92
N ALA A 91 7.30 11.28 -13.39
CA ALA A 91 5.90 10.97 -13.15
C ALA A 91 5.35 11.56 -11.84
N GLY A 92 6.16 12.27 -11.06
CA GLY A 92 5.77 12.85 -9.77
C GLY A 92 5.52 11.83 -8.65
N LEU A 93 5.94 10.57 -8.83
CA LEU A 93 5.70 9.49 -7.87
C LEU A 93 6.69 9.51 -6.69
N SER A 94 7.71 10.34 -6.75
CA SER A 94 8.69 10.58 -5.66
C SER A 94 8.38 11.81 -4.83
N ASP A 95 7.39 12.62 -5.23
CA ASP A 95 7.06 13.88 -4.56
C ASP A 95 6.23 13.64 -3.29
N ALA A 96 6.79 14.02 -2.13
CA ALA A 96 6.13 13.91 -0.83
C ALA A 96 4.94 14.89 -0.64
N SER A 97 4.78 15.87 -1.52
CA SER A 97 3.63 16.79 -1.47
C SER A 97 2.37 16.17 -2.09
N SER A 98 2.54 15.24 -3.02
CA SER A 98 1.45 14.54 -3.75
C SER A 98 1.29 13.08 -3.35
N CYS A 99 2.34 12.43 -2.83
CA CYS A 99 2.36 11.02 -2.47
C CYS A 99 2.45 10.85 -0.95
N ILE A 100 1.49 10.14 -0.35
CA ILE A 100 1.60 9.76 1.08
C ILE A 100 2.82 8.87 1.31
N ILE A 101 3.04 7.90 0.43
CA ILE A 101 4.23 7.06 0.42
C ILE A 101 4.92 7.27 -0.92
N PRO A 102 5.89 8.19 -0.99
CA PRO A 102 6.70 8.39 -2.17
C PRO A 102 7.45 7.11 -2.58
N SER A 103 7.71 6.93 -3.87
CA SER A 103 8.29 5.71 -4.45
C SER A 103 9.59 5.25 -3.79
N GLN A 104 10.43 6.17 -3.31
CA GLN A 104 11.68 5.86 -2.60
C GLN A 104 11.46 5.15 -1.26
N TYR A 105 10.28 5.31 -0.65
CA TYR A 105 9.88 4.67 0.60
C TYR A 105 8.85 3.56 0.41
N GLY A 106 8.44 3.30 -0.82
CA GLY A 106 7.36 2.39 -1.18
C GLY A 106 7.76 0.92 -1.31
N GLU A 107 8.91 0.50 -0.75
CA GLU A 107 9.34 -0.89 -0.79
C GLU A 107 8.42 -1.78 0.04
N VAL A 108 7.87 -2.82 -0.60
CA VAL A 108 7.01 -3.82 0.06
C VAL A 108 7.85 -4.78 0.87
N VAL A 109 7.46 -5.01 2.12
CA VAL A 109 8.09 -5.95 3.03
C VAL A 109 7.23 -7.20 3.14
N TYR A 110 7.76 -8.34 2.70
CA TYR A 110 7.08 -9.63 2.83
C TYR A 110 7.41 -10.28 4.17
N THR A 111 6.39 -10.71 4.90
CA THR A 111 6.54 -11.29 6.23
C THR A 111 5.50 -12.37 6.51
N SER A 112 5.86 -13.37 7.30
CA SER A 112 4.91 -14.39 7.78
C SER A 112 4.05 -13.89 8.95
N THR A 113 4.48 -12.82 9.62
CA THR A 113 3.80 -12.27 10.79
C THR A 113 3.68 -10.77 10.65
N LYS A 114 2.49 -10.23 10.78
CA LYS A 114 2.30 -8.79 10.74
C LYS A 114 2.97 -8.14 11.96
N PRO A 115 3.78 -7.10 11.78
CA PRO A 115 4.46 -6.46 12.90
C PRO A 115 3.47 -5.84 13.88
N HIS A 116 3.81 -5.87 15.16
CA HIS A 116 3.11 -5.16 16.22
C HIS A 116 3.97 -4.01 16.75
N ARG A 117 3.35 -3.09 17.46
CA ARG A 117 4.04 -2.03 18.19
C ARG A 117 3.92 -2.26 19.69
N ASP A 118 5.01 -2.04 20.41
CA ASP A 118 5.02 -2.02 21.88
C ASP A 118 4.53 -0.65 22.39
N LEU A 119 3.29 -0.33 22.05
CA LEU A 119 2.60 0.91 22.43
C LEU A 119 1.12 0.60 22.68
N PRO A 120 0.45 1.41 23.50
CA PRO A 120 -0.98 1.35 23.66
C PRO A 120 -1.71 1.45 22.31
N MET A 121 -2.83 0.76 22.18
CA MET A 121 -3.67 0.88 21.00
C MET A 121 -4.22 2.32 20.92
N PRO A 122 -4.05 3.01 19.76
CA PRO A 122 -4.60 4.33 19.59
C PRO A 122 -6.14 4.31 19.73
N SER A 123 -6.69 5.39 20.25
CA SER A 123 -8.14 5.56 20.27
C SER A 123 -8.71 5.64 18.84
N SER A 124 -10.01 5.38 18.72
CA SER A 124 -10.71 5.53 17.44
C SER A 124 -10.53 6.93 16.83
N ASP A 125 -10.51 7.97 17.68
CA ASP A 125 -10.33 9.36 17.22
C ASP A 125 -8.91 9.58 16.69
N GLN A 126 -7.89 9.02 17.32
CA GLN A 126 -6.50 9.08 16.84
C GLN A 126 -6.34 8.35 15.51
N LEU A 127 -6.93 7.14 15.36
CA LEU A 127 -6.92 6.41 14.08
C LEU A 127 -7.67 7.18 12.98
N MET A 128 -8.75 7.84 13.33
CA MET A 128 -9.52 8.67 12.39
C MET A 128 -8.75 9.95 12.00
N ALA A 129 -7.99 10.54 12.91
CA ALA A 129 -7.16 11.72 12.63
C ALA A 129 -6.04 11.39 11.64
N ILE A 130 -5.42 10.20 11.74
CA ILE A 130 -4.40 9.74 10.78
C ILE A 130 -4.97 9.72 9.36
N GLY A 131 -6.20 9.25 9.15
CA GLY A 131 -6.84 9.22 7.84
C GLY A 131 -7.24 10.59 7.27
N ASN A 132 -7.11 11.67 8.04
CA ASN A 132 -7.46 13.04 7.63
C ASN A 132 -6.24 13.93 7.32
N SER A 133 -5.05 13.48 7.62
CA SER A 133 -3.85 14.29 7.49
C SER A 133 -3.06 13.90 6.25
N VAL A 134 -2.64 14.87 5.47
CA VAL A 134 -1.68 14.69 4.36
C VAL A 134 -0.24 14.84 4.87
N ASN A 135 -0.06 15.52 6.01
CA ASN A 135 1.24 15.70 6.65
C ASN A 135 1.27 14.87 7.93
N PHE A 136 1.97 13.76 7.87
CA PHE A 136 2.17 12.87 9.01
C PHE A 136 3.46 13.26 9.74
N ASP A 137 3.39 13.31 11.07
CA ASP A 137 4.62 13.25 11.85
C ASP A 137 5.35 11.90 11.60
N PRO A 138 6.66 11.80 11.95
CA PRO A 138 7.43 10.60 11.65
C PRO A 138 6.83 9.31 12.22
N ASP A 139 6.16 9.37 13.35
CA ASP A 139 5.54 8.21 13.98
C ASP A 139 4.26 7.80 13.26
N ALA A 140 3.39 8.74 12.93
CA ALA A 140 2.20 8.50 12.13
C ALA A 140 2.57 8.00 10.72
N PHE A 141 3.62 8.55 10.09
CA PHE A 141 4.11 8.07 8.80
C PHE A 141 4.62 6.63 8.85
N ASN A 142 5.32 6.25 9.91
CA ASN A 142 5.74 4.86 10.10
C ASN A 142 4.55 3.92 10.29
N LEU A 143 3.49 4.36 10.95
CA LEU A 143 2.25 3.60 11.06
C LEU A 143 1.60 3.38 9.69
N VAL A 144 1.49 4.43 8.89
CA VAL A 144 0.93 4.37 7.54
C VAL A 144 1.74 3.41 6.66
N LYS A 145 3.06 3.53 6.63
CA LYS A 145 3.92 2.59 5.88
C LYS A 145 3.70 1.14 6.30
N ARG A 146 3.64 0.87 7.59
CA ARG A 146 3.40 -0.50 8.10
C ARG A 146 2.02 -1.04 7.72
N ALA A 147 1.01 -0.18 7.64
CA ALA A 147 -0.32 -0.61 7.22
C ALA A 147 -0.37 -1.02 5.75
N PHE A 148 0.37 -0.34 4.89
CA PHE A 148 0.27 -0.51 3.43
C PHE A 148 1.40 -1.33 2.80
N LEU A 149 2.60 -1.30 3.36
CA LEU A 149 3.77 -1.92 2.74
C LEU A 149 4.07 -3.34 3.22
N TYR A 150 3.40 -3.84 4.26
CA TYR A 150 3.59 -5.20 4.72
C TYR A 150 2.60 -6.14 4.05
N LYS A 151 3.15 -7.14 3.36
CA LYS A 151 2.39 -8.19 2.68
C LYS A 151 2.70 -9.57 3.24
N SER A 152 1.78 -10.51 3.04
CA SER A 152 2.02 -11.91 3.36
C SER A 152 3.21 -12.46 2.58
N LEU A 153 4.05 -13.25 3.25
CA LEU A 153 5.20 -13.93 2.62
C LEU A 153 4.76 -14.83 1.45
N GLU A 154 3.54 -15.33 1.48
CA GLU A 154 2.97 -16.15 0.41
C GLU A 154 2.80 -15.39 -0.93
N TRP A 155 2.80 -14.08 -0.88
CA TRP A 155 2.79 -13.19 -2.05
C TRP A 155 4.19 -12.72 -2.47
N GLY A 156 5.22 -13.11 -1.70
CA GLY A 156 6.61 -12.81 -2.00
C GLY A 156 7.10 -13.68 -3.16
N VAL A 157 7.58 -13.06 -4.19
CA VAL A 157 8.11 -13.68 -5.41
C VAL A 157 9.56 -13.32 -5.60
#